data_eae7182a38dd8012dc3f5dc50e7713da
#
_entry.id   eae7182a38dd8012dc3f5dc50e7713da
#
_cell.length_a   1.000
_cell.length_b   1.000
_cell.length_c   1.000
_cell.angle_alpha   90.00
_cell.angle_beta   90.00
_cell.angle_gamma   90.00
#
_symmetry.space_group_name_H-M   'P 1'
#
loop_
_entity.id
_entity.type
_entity.pdbx_description
1 polymer ?
#
loop_
_entity_poly.entity_id
_entity_poly.type
_entity_poly.pdbx_seq_one_letter_code
_entity_poly.pdbx_strand_id
1 'polypeptide(L)'
;FGDVMHAEGAYIHDLRSYNYDTTATGYKNMWRLKAQKEEAGNPYPTHGLGPVAQILNIHRGDRMATLVSMSNAQKGMHLYAAEHGITGEDTARIDMGDMNTTLIRTAKGKTIMIQHDVTSPRPYNRIHMVSGTKGFAQKYPLTGIALEPNAHEFVSQQTLDSLLKVYEHP
;
A
#
# COMPACT_ATOMS: atom_id res chain seq x y z
N PHE A 1 0.99 -21.19 -7.49
CA PHE A 1 -0.19 -20.53 -6.94
C PHE A 1 -1.47 -20.79 -7.75
N GLY A 2 -1.40 -21.53 -8.85
CA GLY A 2 -2.53 -21.69 -9.76
C GLY A 2 -2.89 -20.37 -10.46
N ASP A 3 -4.19 -20.14 -10.70
CA ASP A 3 -4.67 -18.87 -11.26
C ASP A 3 -4.71 -17.80 -10.17
N VAL A 4 -3.94 -16.73 -10.33
CA VAL A 4 -3.95 -15.61 -9.40
C VAL A 4 -5.25 -14.83 -9.58
N MET A 5 -5.99 -14.64 -8.48
CA MET A 5 -7.32 -14.03 -8.48
C MET A 5 -7.37 -12.68 -7.78
N HIS A 6 -6.51 -12.48 -6.78
CA HIS A 6 -6.52 -11.28 -5.95
C HIS A 6 -5.11 -10.90 -5.53
N ALA A 7 -4.86 -9.60 -5.41
CA ALA A 7 -3.62 -9.08 -4.85
C ALA A 7 -3.87 -7.79 -4.05
N GLU A 8 -3.02 -7.57 -3.04
CA GLU A 8 -3.08 -6.40 -2.20
C GLU A 8 -1.72 -5.73 -2.11
N GLY A 9 -1.72 -4.41 -2.08
CA GLY A 9 -0.52 -3.62 -1.91
C GLY A 9 -0.80 -2.32 -1.17
N ALA A 10 0.22 -1.72 -0.59
CA ALA A 10 0.06 -0.51 0.17
C ALA A 10 1.30 0.38 0.16
N TYR A 11 1.11 1.60 0.62
CA TYR A 11 2.14 2.49 1.11
C TYR A 11 1.67 3.07 2.44
N ILE A 12 2.13 2.46 3.52
CA ILE A 12 1.70 2.77 4.88
C ILE A 12 2.94 3.00 5.73
N HIS A 13 3.08 4.16 6.30
CA HIS A 13 3.96 4.44 7.43
C HIS A 13 3.78 5.88 7.94
N ASP A 14 4.22 6.15 9.18
CA ASP A 14 4.15 7.48 9.76
C ASP A 14 5.15 8.43 9.08
N LEU A 15 4.65 9.42 8.35
CA LEU A 15 5.45 10.45 7.70
C LEU A 15 5.04 11.87 8.13
N ARG A 16 4.31 12.01 9.23
CA ARG A 16 3.79 13.32 9.70
C ARG A 16 4.91 14.34 9.91
N SER A 17 5.98 13.93 10.57
CA SER A 17 7.14 14.80 10.78
C SER A 17 7.80 15.24 9.46
N TYR A 18 7.99 14.31 8.53
CA TYR A 18 8.60 14.62 7.23
C TYR A 18 7.73 15.54 6.36
N ASN A 19 6.41 15.47 6.50
CA ASN A 19 5.49 16.31 5.73
C ASN A 19 5.59 17.79 6.11
N TYR A 20 5.90 18.09 7.39
CA TYR A 20 6.08 19.45 7.89
C TYR A 20 7.55 19.90 7.96
N ASP A 21 8.48 19.03 7.63
CA ASP A 21 9.91 19.36 7.65
C ASP A 21 10.29 20.24 6.46
N THR A 22 10.66 21.49 6.75
CA THR A 22 11.12 22.48 5.76
C THR A 22 12.63 22.45 5.55
N THR A 23 13.36 21.62 6.27
CA THR A 23 14.82 21.49 6.18
C THR A 23 15.25 20.64 4.99
N ALA A 24 16.55 20.48 4.80
CA ALA A 24 17.10 19.62 3.74
C ALA A 24 16.77 18.12 3.91
N THR A 25 16.34 17.71 5.10
CA THR A 25 15.92 16.33 5.38
C THR A 25 14.46 16.06 5.05
N GLY A 26 13.66 17.12 4.92
CA GLY A 26 12.26 17.02 4.52
C GLY A 26 12.06 16.79 3.02
N TYR A 27 10.82 16.66 2.63
CA TYR A 27 10.46 16.51 1.22
C TYR A 27 10.70 17.81 0.44
N LYS A 28 11.43 17.73 -0.66
CA LYS A 28 11.72 18.87 -1.53
C LYS A 28 10.43 19.66 -1.85
N ASN A 29 10.44 20.95 -1.53
CA ASN A 29 9.29 21.85 -1.72
C ASN A 29 8.01 21.38 -1.02
N MET A 30 8.11 20.56 0.02
CA MET A 30 6.96 20.00 0.76
C MET A 30 5.90 19.38 -0.18
N TRP A 31 6.34 18.70 -1.27
CA TRP A 31 5.46 18.21 -2.31
C TRP A 31 4.35 17.30 -1.79
N ARG A 32 4.66 16.48 -0.77
CA ARG A 32 3.68 15.55 -0.20
C ARG A 32 2.59 16.27 0.58
N LEU A 33 2.95 17.30 1.38
CA LEU A 33 1.96 18.11 2.07
C LEU A 33 1.07 18.87 1.07
N LYS A 34 1.65 19.39 -0.01
CA LYS A 34 0.86 20.03 -1.10
C LYS A 34 -0.11 19.06 -1.72
N ALA A 35 0.33 17.86 -2.06
CA ALA A 35 -0.56 16.83 -2.59
C ALA A 35 -1.71 16.48 -1.61
N GLN A 36 -1.43 16.40 -0.31
CA GLN A 36 -2.46 16.17 0.72
C GLN A 36 -3.47 17.31 0.85
N LYS A 37 -3.07 18.53 0.53
CA LYS A 37 -3.97 19.71 0.51
C LYS A 37 -4.85 19.78 -0.73
N GLU A 38 -4.41 19.24 -1.83
CA GLU A 38 -5.04 19.39 -3.16
C GLU A 38 -5.77 18.13 -3.64
N GLU A 39 -5.43 16.95 -3.09
CA GLU A 39 -5.93 15.67 -3.56
C GLU A 39 -6.63 14.89 -2.44
N ALA A 40 -7.80 14.32 -2.75
CA ALA A 40 -8.58 13.53 -1.78
C ALA A 40 -8.31 12.01 -1.86
N GLY A 41 -7.52 11.56 -2.81
CA GLY A 41 -7.28 10.15 -3.10
C GLY A 41 -5.91 9.62 -2.63
N ASN A 42 -5.37 8.64 -3.34
CA ASN A 42 -4.03 8.11 -3.12
C ASN A 42 -3.04 8.75 -4.10
N PRO A 43 -2.21 9.70 -3.67
CA PRO A 43 -1.26 10.39 -4.55
C PRO A 43 0.00 9.56 -4.84
N TYR A 44 0.17 8.42 -4.17
CA TYR A 44 1.37 7.61 -4.26
C TYR A 44 1.09 6.10 -4.32
N PRO A 45 0.37 5.61 -5.35
CA PRO A 45 0.00 4.21 -5.46
C PRO A 45 1.17 3.29 -5.85
N THR A 46 2.27 3.82 -6.38
CA THR A 46 3.33 3.08 -7.06
C THR A 46 3.89 1.91 -6.25
N HIS A 47 4.15 2.11 -4.95
CA HIS A 47 4.75 1.08 -4.10
C HIS A 47 3.82 -0.10 -3.84
N GLY A 48 2.53 0.14 -3.74
CA GLY A 48 1.53 -0.92 -3.62
C GLY A 48 1.17 -1.52 -4.97
N LEU A 49 0.81 -0.67 -5.94
CA LEU A 49 0.26 -1.09 -7.22
C LEU A 49 1.30 -1.72 -8.16
N GLY A 50 2.53 -1.18 -8.18
CA GLY A 50 3.56 -1.62 -9.14
C GLY A 50 3.82 -3.12 -9.08
N PRO A 51 4.21 -3.69 -7.92
CA PRO A 51 4.45 -5.12 -7.80
C PRO A 51 3.23 -5.99 -8.14
N VAL A 52 2.05 -5.64 -7.63
CA VAL A 52 0.84 -6.44 -7.87
C VAL A 52 0.37 -6.37 -9.33
N ALA A 53 0.57 -5.22 -9.99
CA ALA A 53 0.29 -5.08 -11.42
C ALA A 53 1.18 -5.99 -12.28
N GLN A 54 2.45 -6.17 -11.89
CA GLN A 54 3.37 -7.11 -12.54
C GLN A 54 2.87 -8.56 -12.40
N ILE A 55 2.52 -8.97 -11.20
CA ILE A 55 2.04 -10.33 -10.89
C ILE A 55 0.73 -10.64 -11.63
N LEU A 56 -0.16 -9.65 -11.73
CA LEU A 56 -1.47 -9.81 -12.39
C LEU A 56 -1.43 -9.63 -13.90
N ASN A 57 -0.25 -9.38 -14.49
CA ASN A 57 -0.06 -9.14 -15.92
C ASN A 57 -0.86 -7.94 -16.45
N ILE A 58 -1.00 -6.88 -15.67
CA ILE A 58 -1.66 -5.65 -16.12
C ILE A 58 -0.86 -5.04 -17.30
N HIS A 59 -1.58 -4.69 -18.37
CA HIS A 59 -1.04 -4.30 -19.69
C HIS A 59 -0.21 -5.38 -20.41
N ARG A 60 -0.21 -6.61 -19.91
CA ARG A 60 0.44 -7.76 -20.52
C ARG A 60 -0.50 -8.97 -20.63
N GLY A 61 -1.73 -8.72 -20.94
CA GLY A 61 -2.79 -9.72 -21.08
C GLY A 61 -4.01 -9.48 -20.19
N ASP A 62 -3.95 -8.51 -19.26
CA ASP A 62 -5.09 -8.03 -18.49
C ASP A 62 -5.04 -6.48 -18.41
N ARG A 63 -6.10 -5.84 -17.94
CA ARG A 63 -6.20 -4.40 -17.72
C ARG A 63 -7.14 -4.08 -16.58
N MET A 64 -6.91 -2.98 -15.92
CA MET A 64 -7.86 -2.43 -14.96
C MET A 64 -9.13 -1.98 -15.68
N ALA A 65 -10.29 -2.33 -15.16
CA ALA A 65 -11.58 -2.06 -15.79
C ALA A 65 -12.44 -1.10 -14.97
N THR A 66 -12.57 -1.33 -13.66
CA THR A 66 -13.34 -0.49 -12.75
C THR A 66 -12.55 -0.22 -11.49
N LEU A 67 -12.79 0.95 -10.89
CA LEU A 67 -12.15 1.37 -9.65
C LEU A 67 -13.17 2.07 -8.76
N VAL A 68 -13.12 1.76 -7.46
CA VAL A 68 -13.74 2.57 -6.41
C VAL A 68 -12.69 2.91 -5.36
N SER A 69 -12.74 4.12 -4.84
CA SER A 69 -11.80 4.61 -3.84
C SER A 69 -12.53 5.39 -2.77
N MET A 70 -12.17 5.16 -1.53
CA MET A 70 -12.70 5.88 -0.37
C MET A 70 -11.58 6.26 0.59
N SER A 71 -11.72 7.44 1.18
CA SER A 71 -10.87 7.90 2.27
C SER A 71 -11.71 8.09 3.52
N ASN A 72 -11.12 7.84 4.68
CA ASN A 72 -11.71 8.26 5.96
C ASN A 72 -11.50 9.77 6.17
N ALA A 73 -11.99 10.29 7.29
CA ALA A 73 -11.73 11.67 7.68
C ALA A 73 -10.25 11.89 7.97
N GLN A 74 -9.73 13.06 7.62
CA GLN A 74 -8.38 13.49 7.98
C GLN A 74 -8.37 13.96 9.44
N LYS A 75 -7.43 13.46 10.25
CA LYS A 75 -7.18 13.88 11.64
C LYS A 75 -5.68 13.89 12.00
N GLY A 76 -4.92 12.93 11.48
CA GLY A 76 -3.53 12.69 11.89
C GLY A 76 -2.64 13.90 11.70
N MET A 77 -2.73 14.60 10.58
CA MET A 77 -1.91 15.80 10.32
C MET A 77 -2.33 16.99 11.19
N HIS A 78 -3.63 17.22 11.39
CA HIS A 78 -4.11 18.31 12.24
C HIS A 78 -3.71 18.12 13.69
N LEU A 79 -3.86 16.91 14.24
CA LEU A 79 -3.44 16.61 15.61
C LEU A 79 -1.93 16.77 15.76
N TYR A 80 -1.15 16.23 14.82
CA TYR A 80 0.30 16.37 14.83
C TYR A 80 0.74 17.85 14.82
N ALA A 81 0.13 18.66 13.94
CA ALA A 81 0.42 20.09 13.87
C ALA A 81 0.09 20.82 15.19
N ALA A 82 -1.06 20.54 15.78
CA ALA A 82 -1.47 21.12 17.05
C ALA A 82 -0.51 20.76 18.19
N GLU A 83 -0.09 19.51 18.29
CA GLU A 83 0.85 19.02 19.31
C GLU A 83 2.26 19.63 19.17
N HIS A 84 2.64 20.01 17.94
CA HIS A 84 3.97 20.57 17.65
C HIS A 84 3.96 22.08 17.41
N GLY A 85 2.84 22.77 17.68
CA GLY A 85 2.73 24.23 17.53
C GLY A 85 2.86 24.71 16.08
N ILE A 86 2.58 23.85 15.09
CA ILE A 86 2.59 24.21 13.67
C ILE A 86 1.27 24.91 13.35
N THR A 87 1.35 26.12 12.80
CA THR A 87 0.19 26.98 12.51
C THR A 87 0.28 27.56 11.09
N GLY A 88 -0.78 28.21 10.64
CA GLY A 88 -0.81 28.93 9.37
C GLY A 88 -1.42 28.11 8.22
N GLU A 89 -1.12 28.50 6.98
CA GLU A 89 -1.71 27.89 5.77
C GLU A 89 -1.44 26.39 5.62
N ASP A 90 -0.33 25.90 6.17
CA ASP A 90 0.04 24.48 6.09
C ASP A 90 -0.89 23.58 6.89
N THR A 91 -1.67 24.13 7.81
CA THR A 91 -2.65 23.40 8.61
C THR A 91 -4.11 23.72 8.27
N ALA A 92 -4.34 24.76 7.47
CA ALA A 92 -5.68 25.33 7.27
C ALA A 92 -6.62 24.36 6.51
N ARG A 93 -6.09 23.61 5.57
CA ARG A 93 -6.87 22.65 4.76
C ARG A 93 -6.02 21.47 4.34
N ILE A 94 -6.49 20.28 4.63
CA ILE A 94 -5.94 19.02 4.14
C ILE A 94 -7.14 18.17 3.68
N ASP A 95 -7.27 17.99 2.37
CA ASP A 95 -8.41 17.31 1.76
C ASP A 95 -8.27 15.78 1.78
N MET A 96 -7.02 15.29 1.82
CA MET A 96 -6.73 13.87 1.88
C MET A 96 -7.08 13.29 3.25
N GLY A 97 -7.88 12.21 3.29
CA GLY A 97 -8.09 11.44 4.51
C GLY A 97 -6.81 10.75 5.00
N ASP A 98 -6.79 10.33 6.25
CA ASP A 98 -5.63 9.62 6.81
C ASP A 98 -5.39 8.29 6.09
N MET A 99 -6.44 7.50 5.88
CA MET A 99 -6.41 6.24 5.15
C MET A 99 -7.24 6.34 3.88
N ASN A 100 -6.62 6.03 2.74
CA ASN A 100 -7.32 5.77 1.49
C ASN A 100 -7.30 4.27 1.17
N THR A 101 -8.43 3.71 0.79
CA THR A 101 -8.57 2.35 0.30
C THR A 101 -9.20 2.36 -1.09
N THR A 102 -8.51 1.74 -2.03
CA THR A 102 -8.92 1.64 -3.43
C THR A 102 -9.11 0.18 -3.80
N LEU A 103 -10.25 -0.17 -4.35
CA LEU A 103 -10.54 -1.47 -4.94
C LEU A 103 -10.60 -1.35 -6.46
N ILE A 104 -9.90 -2.25 -7.15
CA ILE A 104 -9.85 -2.30 -8.60
C ILE A 104 -10.29 -3.70 -9.05
N ARG A 105 -11.14 -3.76 -10.09
CA ARG A 105 -11.48 -5.01 -10.79
C ARG A 105 -10.86 -4.96 -12.17
N THR A 106 -10.20 -6.06 -12.55
CA THR A 106 -9.61 -6.19 -13.88
C THR A 106 -10.62 -6.71 -14.90
N ALA A 107 -10.32 -6.58 -16.18
CA ALA A 107 -11.16 -7.09 -17.28
C ALA A 107 -11.31 -8.62 -17.22
N LYS A 108 -10.32 -9.35 -16.71
CA LYS A 108 -10.38 -10.80 -16.50
C LYS A 108 -10.98 -11.20 -15.14
N GLY A 109 -11.56 -10.26 -14.39
CA GLY A 109 -12.29 -10.54 -13.14
C GLY A 109 -11.42 -10.67 -11.90
N LYS A 110 -10.12 -10.40 -11.98
CA LYS A 110 -9.24 -10.32 -10.81
C LYS A 110 -9.51 -9.05 -10.02
N THR A 111 -9.16 -9.05 -8.74
CA THR A 111 -9.31 -7.88 -7.88
C THR A 111 -7.98 -7.42 -7.30
N ILE A 112 -7.85 -6.13 -7.07
CA ILE A 112 -6.69 -5.51 -6.42
C ILE A 112 -7.19 -4.59 -5.32
N MET A 113 -6.60 -4.67 -4.14
CA MET A 113 -6.78 -3.67 -3.08
C MET A 113 -5.48 -2.88 -2.92
N ILE A 114 -5.60 -1.55 -2.93
CA ILE A 114 -4.48 -0.64 -2.67
C ILE A 114 -4.82 0.26 -1.50
N GLN A 115 -3.89 0.36 -0.53
CA GLN A 115 -4.03 1.26 0.61
C GLN A 115 -2.90 2.29 0.66
N HIS A 116 -3.24 3.49 1.14
CA HIS A 116 -2.30 4.57 1.38
C HIS A 116 -2.61 5.23 2.72
N ASP A 117 -1.61 5.31 3.60
CA ASP A 117 -1.69 6.01 4.88
C ASP A 117 -0.29 6.48 5.28
N VAL A 118 -0.11 7.78 5.36
CA VAL A 118 1.18 8.40 5.76
C VAL A 118 1.00 9.41 6.90
N THR A 119 -0.17 9.42 7.51
CA THR A 119 -0.60 10.40 8.51
C THR A 119 -1.08 9.77 9.81
N SER A 120 -1.06 8.45 9.92
CA SER A 120 -1.34 7.71 11.15
C SER A 120 -0.04 7.16 11.76
N PRO A 121 0.00 6.93 13.08
CA PRO A 121 1.15 6.34 13.76
C PRO A 121 1.22 4.82 13.51
N ARG A 122 1.51 4.45 12.28
CA ARG A 122 1.60 3.06 11.83
C ARG A 122 3.02 2.71 11.41
N PRO A 123 3.51 1.50 11.75
CA PRO A 123 4.78 1.02 11.24
C PRO A 123 4.72 0.83 9.73
N TYR A 124 5.89 0.89 9.11
CA TYR A 124 6.04 0.66 7.67
C TYR A 124 5.42 -0.66 7.23
N ASN A 125 4.56 -0.59 6.21
CA ASN A 125 3.91 -1.76 5.64
C ASN A 125 3.53 -1.52 4.17
N ARG A 126 3.85 -2.47 3.32
CA ARG A 126 3.42 -2.46 1.90
C ARG A 126 2.38 -3.53 1.60
N ILE A 127 1.97 -4.32 2.57
CA ILE A 127 1.12 -5.50 2.44
C ILE A 127 1.80 -6.54 1.54
N HIS A 128 1.78 -6.37 0.21
CA HIS A 128 2.29 -7.31 -0.78
C HIS A 128 1.76 -8.72 -0.55
N MET A 129 0.47 -8.87 -0.84
CA MET A 129 -0.27 -10.11 -0.68
C MET A 129 -0.81 -10.57 -2.04
N VAL A 130 -0.78 -11.87 -2.28
CA VAL A 130 -1.27 -12.49 -3.51
C VAL A 130 -2.04 -13.76 -3.18
N SER A 131 -3.25 -13.90 -3.72
CA SER A 131 -4.09 -15.07 -3.58
C SER A 131 -4.35 -15.72 -4.94
N GLY A 132 -4.11 -17.00 -5.02
CA GLY A 132 -4.40 -17.83 -6.18
C GLY A 132 -5.26 -19.02 -5.81
N THR A 133 -5.62 -19.82 -6.81
CA THR A 133 -6.48 -21.03 -6.65
C THR A 133 -5.78 -22.16 -5.90
N LYS A 134 -4.44 -22.15 -5.79
CA LYS A 134 -3.63 -23.21 -5.18
C LYS A 134 -2.60 -22.71 -4.19
N GLY A 135 -2.63 -21.43 -3.84
CA GLY A 135 -1.67 -20.91 -2.90
C GLY A 135 -1.83 -19.41 -2.63
N PHE A 136 -1.18 -18.99 -1.59
CA PHE A 136 -1.19 -17.65 -1.05
C PHE A 136 0.24 -17.24 -0.67
N ALA A 137 0.58 -15.98 -0.86
CA ALA A 137 1.83 -15.42 -0.38
C ALA A 137 1.61 -14.01 0.16
N GLN A 138 2.32 -13.68 1.23
CA GLN A 138 2.42 -12.33 1.77
C GLN A 138 3.85 -11.98 2.15
N LYS A 139 4.16 -10.68 2.18
CA LYS A 139 5.45 -10.18 2.66
C LYS A 139 5.36 -9.44 3.99
N TYR A 140 4.32 -8.69 4.23
CA TYR A 140 4.15 -7.84 5.42
C TYR A 140 2.91 -8.23 6.22
N PRO A 141 2.93 -8.12 7.58
CA PRO A 141 4.09 -7.82 8.41
C PRO A 141 5.08 -8.98 8.53
N LEU A 142 4.65 -10.20 8.23
CA LEU A 142 5.46 -11.42 8.24
C LEU A 142 5.43 -12.06 6.86
N THR A 143 6.59 -12.48 6.38
CA THR A 143 6.70 -13.24 5.14
C THR A 143 6.15 -14.63 5.33
N GLY A 144 5.24 -15.06 4.45
CA GLY A 144 4.63 -16.39 4.52
C GLY A 144 4.10 -16.84 3.18
N ILE A 145 4.11 -18.16 2.97
CA ILE A 145 3.54 -18.84 1.81
C ILE A 145 2.65 -19.97 2.32
N ALA A 146 1.48 -20.14 1.73
CA ALA A 146 0.60 -21.27 1.95
C ALA A 146 0.30 -21.93 0.61
N LEU A 147 0.34 -23.27 0.56
CA LEU A 147 0.18 -24.05 -0.67
C LEU A 147 -0.73 -25.27 -0.44
N GLU A 148 -1.55 -25.62 -1.43
CA GLU A 148 -2.27 -26.88 -1.42
C GLU A 148 -1.31 -28.08 -1.29
N PRO A 149 -1.75 -29.18 -0.63
CA PRO A 149 -3.10 -29.44 -0.09
C PRO A 149 -3.35 -28.84 1.31
N ASN A 150 -2.38 -28.26 1.97
CA ASN A 150 -2.47 -27.77 3.35
C ASN A 150 -2.47 -26.23 3.42
N ALA A 151 -3.12 -25.56 2.50
CA ALA A 151 -3.12 -24.09 2.39
C ALA A 151 -3.85 -23.35 3.54
N HIS A 152 -4.37 -24.06 4.54
CA HIS A 152 -4.95 -23.47 5.74
C HIS A 152 -3.89 -22.87 6.68
N GLU A 153 -2.65 -23.35 6.60
CA GLU A 153 -1.53 -22.86 7.39
C GLU A 153 -0.37 -22.44 6.48
N PHE A 154 0.47 -21.55 6.98
CA PHE A 154 1.73 -21.25 6.30
C PHE A 154 2.67 -22.44 6.35
N VAL A 155 3.46 -22.62 5.31
CA VAL A 155 4.55 -23.59 5.30
C VAL A 155 5.54 -23.30 6.44
N SER A 156 6.26 -24.31 6.90
CA SER A 156 7.31 -24.11 7.91
C SER A 156 8.38 -23.14 7.43
N GLN A 157 9.10 -22.50 8.36
CA GLN A 157 10.19 -21.59 8.01
C GLN A 157 11.27 -22.28 7.16
N GLN A 158 11.60 -23.53 7.46
CA GLN A 158 12.55 -24.31 6.66
C GLN A 158 12.09 -24.51 5.21
N THR A 159 10.81 -24.78 5.01
CA THR A 159 10.23 -24.92 3.68
C THR A 159 10.21 -23.57 2.97
N LEU A 160 9.82 -22.49 3.66
CA LEU A 160 9.85 -21.12 3.12
C LEU A 160 11.26 -20.75 2.64
N ASP A 161 12.28 -20.96 3.45
CA ASP A 161 13.67 -20.66 3.11
C ASP A 161 14.15 -21.45 1.87
N SER A 162 13.71 -22.70 1.75
CA SER A 162 14.02 -23.54 0.60
C SER A 162 13.34 -23.03 -0.68
N LEU A 163 12.06 -22.64 -0.59
CA LEU A 163 11.32 -22.06 -1.71
C LEU A 163 11.93 -20.73 -2.16
N LEU A 164 12.29 -19.86 -1.22
CA LEU A 164 12.92 -18.58 -1.54
C LEU A 164 14.23 -18.77 -2.30
N LYS A 165 15.09 -19.71 -1.89
CA LYS A 165 16.33 -20.04 -2.61
C LYS A 165 16.12 -20.50 -4.06
N VAL A 166 15.01 -21.22 -4.32
CA VAL A 166 14.71 -21.73 -5.66
C VAL A 166 14.12 -20.65 -6.56
N TYR A 167 13.30 -19.77 -6.01
CA TYR A 167 12.50 -18.79 -6.76
C TYR A 167 12.95 -17.34 -6.60
N GLU A 168 13.99 -17.09 -5.82
CA GLU A 168 14.58 -15.76 -5.71
C GLU A 168 15.16 -15.31 -7.05
N HIS A 169 14.95 -14.04 -7.38
CA HIS A 169 15.53 -13.47 -8.60
C HIS A 169 17.06 -13.40 -8.43
N PRO A 170 17.85 -13.87 -9.44
CA PRO A 170 19.30 -13.76 -9.43
C PRO A 170 19.81 -12.33 -9.34
#